data_beb67a1de2a60ea0645bb50d728307ff
#
_entry.id   beb67a1de2a60ea0645bb50d728307ff
#
_cell.length_a   1.000
_cell.length_b   1.000
_cell.length_c   1.000
_cell.angle_alpha   90.00
_cell.angle_beta   90.00
_cell.angle_gamma   90.00
#
_symmetry.space_group_name_H-M   'P 1'
#
loop_
_entity.id
_entity.type
_entity.pdbx_description
1 polymer ?
#
loop_
_entity_poly.entity_id
_entity_poly.type
_entity_poly.pdbx_seq_one_letter_code
_entity_poly.pdbx_strand_id
1 'polypeptide(L)'
;MDDDLLALLGRDSTATGPDLVPTIRAAQDEVVGTPLDRLLIVQGGPGTGKTMTALRRVAWLLDEGLLDDAETLVVGPSEAFARFTDDVLTGWGYDRVVHRSVAGLLPAAGGIRDEAPHVIRLKGEARMAGLLKRAFEEYQNRAPEELPSSIEVDGETVKLNPIMLRQVVDTAKASEAPPGDRRRILRAVLAAATKDPRHILEAADLLADRLWPPAEPKEFLRELFGSRKLLAAAAGGEFTDREIASLHRSEEDGWSEADLPLLDEADHLAGDDPQAFRHVVVDEAQDLSPMQVRAIARRSRTGSMTVVGDIAQSTGPWARDDWHDLVAQLPATMPTEHRELRFGYRIPRQIFDLAAELLPMAAPSVQAPTTVRDGPSDPAIAPADASTRGPLVAAAAAVHADRGRSVAVICPARCRAEVEAALDDEGLPWHPAGDDEPGGVGVALLAPHEAKGLEFDASVVVEPGLILDDDPRGHRLLYIALTRATGYLHLIGAAEDLPAEFGPAPAPVAAEAPVIPVQAPPPPKPAPAPEPEMDAATRETIDMVVQAMAETLLGSLTPELWPVAMRRLEALINPDMS
;
A
#
# COMPACT_ATOMS: atom_id res chain seq x y z
N MET A 1 20.55 -11.45 -15.83
CA MET A 1 19.11 -11.72 -15.55
C MET A 1 18.58 -12.96 -16.27
N ASP A 2 18.83 -13.12 -17.57
CA ASP A 2 18.55 -14.37 -18.28
C ASP A 2 19.35 -15.53 -17.73
N ASP A 3 20.56 -15.25 -17.28
CA ASP A 3 21.47 -16.23 -16.69
C ASP A 3 21.00 -16.71 -15.31
N ASP A 4 20.30 -15.88 -14.51
CA ASP A 4 19.81 -16.26 -13.19
C ASP A 4 18.59 -17.19 -13.28
N LEU A 5 17.64 -16.89 -14.17
CA LEU A 5 16.51 -17.80 -14.43
C LEU A 5 17.00 -19.12 -15.05
N LEU A 6 17.94 -19.04 -15.99
CA LEU A 6 18.57 -20.19 -16.59
C LEU A 6 19.46 -20.94 -15.60
N ALA A 7 20.16 -20.25 -14.69
CA ALA A 7 20.95 -20.85 -13.62
C ALA A 7 20.11 -21.57 -12.57
N LEU A 8 18.95 -20.96 -12.20
CA LEU A 8 17.97 -21.58 -11.29
C LEU A 8 17.31 -22.81 -11.93
N LEU A 9 16.97 -22.74 -13.22
CA LEU A 9 16.35 -23.85 -13.94
C LEU A 9 17.38 -24.88 -14.44
N GLY A 10 18.65 -24.50 -14.60
CA GLY A 10 19.73 -25.36 -15.16
C GLY A 10 20.54 -26.15 -14.14
N ARG A 11 20.44 -25.82 -12.83
CA ARG A 11 21.24 -26.53 -11.81
C ARG A 11 20.72 -27.90 -11.44
N ASP A 12 19.43 -28.21 -11.66
CA ASP A 12 18.83 -29.49 -11.26
C ASP A 12 17.82 -30.06 -12.27
N SER A 13 17.82 -29.64 -13.56
CA SER A 13 16.77 -30.06 -14.49
C SER A 13 17.08 -31.35 -15.23
N THR A 14 16.51 -32.43 -14.77
CA THR A 14 16.29 -33.64 -15.58
C THR A 14 14.94 -33.66 -16.31
N ALA A 15 14.06 -32.64 -16.09
CA ALA A 15 12.69 -32.66 -16.58
C ALA A 15 12.18 -31.35 -17.20
N THR A 16 12.97 -30.28 -17.29
CA THR A 16 12.50 -29.02 -17.89
C THR A 16 12.74 -29.04 -19.40
N GLY A 17 11.66 -29.20 -20.15
CA GLY A 17 11.70 -28.99 -21.60
C GLY A 17 12.10 -27.55 -21.94
N PRO A 18 12.84 -27.32 -23.05
CA PRO A 18 13.26 -25.98 -23.48
C PRO A 18 12.11 -24.99 -23.73
N ASP A 19 10.87 -25.45 -23.68
CA ASP A 19 9.66 -24.67 -23.99
C ASP A 19 9.05 -23.95 -22.78
N LEU A 20 9.48 -24.24 -21.53
CA LEU A 20 8.87 -23.62 -20.33
C LEU A 20 9.39 -22.21 -20.02
N VAL A 21 10.67 -21.94 -20.26
CA VAL A 21 11.25 -20.60 -20.05
C VAL A 21 10.58 -19.53 -20.91
N PRO A 22 10.35 -19.77 -22.22
CA PRO A 22 9.58 -18.84 -23.05
C PRO A 22 8.15 -18.62 -22.55
N THR A 23 7.49 -19.67 -22.03
CA THR A 23 6.11 -19.58 -21.50
C THR A 23 6.03 -18.72 -20.24
N ILE A 24 6.97 -18.90 -19.29
CA ILE A 24 7.08 -18.08 -18.08
C ILE A 24 7.32 -16.63 -18.46
N ARG A 25 8.25 -16.39 -19.39
CA ARG A 25 8.54 -15.03 -19.90
C ARG A 25 7.32 -14.40 -20.54
N ALA A 26 6.63 -15.11 -21.43
CA ALA A 26 5.44 -14.58 -22.08
C ALA A 26 4.38 -14.14 -21.06
N ALA A 27 4.15 -14.93 -20.00
CA ALA A 27 3.22 -14.57 -18.93
C ALA A 27 3.69 -13.35 -18.12
N GLN A 28 5.00 -13.20 -17.88
CA GLN A 28 5.56 -12.01 -17.22
C GLN A 28 5.53 -10.79 -18.16
N ASP A 29 5.79 -10.97 -19.45
CA ASP A 29 5.79 -9.90 -20.45
C ASP A 29 4.38 -9.31 -20.68
N GLU A 30 3.32 -10.10 -20.48
CA GLU A 30 1.94 -9.57 -20.45
C GLU A 30 1.75 -8.55 -19.31
N VAL A 31 2.33 -8.80 -18.13
CA VAL A 31 2.30 -7.87 -17.00
C VAL A 31 3.17 -6.65 -17.30
N VAL A 32 4.39 -6.87 -17.79
CA VAL A 32 5.37 -5.83 -18.12
C VAL A 32 4.81 -4.86 -19.16
N GLY A 33 4.21 -5.38 -20.24
CA GLY A 33 3.68 -4.60 -21.36
C GLY A 33 2.30 -3.98 -21.10
N THR A 34 1.70 -4.10 -19.92
CA THR A 34 0.41 -3.47 -19.62
C THR A 34 0.52 -1.94 -19.73
N PRO A 35 -0.42 -1.22 -20.38
CA PRO A 35 -0.38 0.22 -20.53
C PRO A 35 -0.23 0.98 -19.21
N LEU A 36 0.40 2.16 -19.24
CA LEU A 36 0.64 3.00 -18.06
C LEU A 36 -0.65 3.62 -17.49
N ASP A 37 -1.68 3.81 -18.34
CA ASP A 37 -2.97 4.39 -17.98
C ASP A 37 -3.90 3.39 -17.26
N ARG A 38 -3.36 2.56 -16.39
CA ARG A 38 -4.07 1.52 -15.63
C ARG A 38 -3.70 1.53 -14.16
N LEU A 39 -4.66 1.13 -13.34
CA LEU A 39 -4.43 0.55 -12.03
C LEU A 39 -4.23 -0.96 -12.24
N LEU A 40 -2.98 -1.40 -12.26
CA LEU A 40 -2.64 -2.80 -12.49
C LEU A 40 -2.50 -3.54 -11.16
N ILE A 41 -3.31 -4.57 -10.96
CA ILE A 41 -3.24 -5.48 -9.82
C ILE A 41 -2.60 -6.79 -10.30
N VAL A 42 -1.51 -7.21 -9.66
CA VAL A 42 -0.77 -8.42 -10.01
C VAL A 42 -0.83 -9.41 -8.85
N GLN A 43 -1.62 -10.45 -9.00
CA GLN A 43 -1.65 -11.60 -8.09
C GLN A 43 -0.56 -12.58 -8.50
N GLY A 44 0.22 -13.06 -7.55
CA GLY A 44 1.16 -14.14 -7.80
C GLY A 44 1.50 -14.90 -6.53
N GLY A 45 1.52 -16.21 -6.61
CA GLY A 45 1.93 -17.07 -5.51
C GLY A 45 3.41 -16.92 -5.15
N PRO A 46 3.88 -17.61 -4.10
CA PRO A 46 5.29 -17.62 -3.73
C PRO A 46 6.14 -18.20 -4.86
N GLY A 47 7.31 -17.63 -5.08
CA GLY A 47 8.25 -18.08 -6.11
C GLY A 47 7.85 -17.80 -7.56
N THR A 48 6.81 -17.00 -7.84
CA THR A 48 6.41 -16.59 -9.21
C THR A 48 7.19 -15.41 -9.77
N GLY A 49 8.01 -14.74 -8.93
CA GLY A 49 8.81 -13.60 -9.34
C GLY A 49 8.06 -12.26 -9.42
N LYS A 50 7.04 -12.08 -8.59
CA LYS A 50 6.22 -10.84 -8.51
C LYS A 50 7.07 -9.57 -8.51
N THR A 51 7.93 -9.42 -7.53
CA THR A 51 8.79 -8.24 -7.34
C THR A 51 9.63 -7.96 -8.58
N MET A 52 10.31 -9.00 -9.10
CA MET A 52 11.16 -8.86 -10.29
C MET A 52 10.35 -8.50 -11.54
N THR A 53 9.12 -9.01 -11.67
CA THR A 53 8.23 -8.65 -12.78
C THR A 53 7.78 -7.20 -12.68
N ALA A 54 7.49 -6.71 -11.46
CA ALA A 54 7.15 -5.30 -11.23
C ALA A 54 8.33 -4.37 -11.54
N LEU A 55 9.56 -4.72 -11.11
CA LEU A 55 10.77 -3.95 -11.43
C LEU A 55 11.09 -3.95 -12.94
N ARG A 56 10.94 -5.11 -13.63
CA ARG A 56 11.06 -5.19 -15.08
C ARG A 56 10.04 -4.31 -15.80
N ARG A 57 8.82 -4.22 -15.27
CA ARG A 57 7.81 -3.31 -15.80
C ARG A 57 8.26 -1.85 -15.66
N VAL A 58 8.80 -1.45 -14.50
CA VAL A 58 9.37 -0.10 -14.33
C VAL A 58 10.44 0.15 -15.38
N ALA A 59 11.44 -0.74 -15.50
CA ALA A 59 12.50 -0.63 -16.49
C ALA A 59 11.96 -0.50 -17.93
N TRP A 60 10.99 -1.34 -18.30
CA TRP A 60 10.37 -1.29 -19.62
C TRP A 60 9.65 0.06 -19.88
N LEU A 61 8.90 0.57 -18.90
CA LEU A 61 8.21 1.87 -19.03
C LEU A 61 9.21 3.04 -19.18
N LEU A 62 10.38 2.94 -18.55
CA LEU A 62 11.48 3.91 -18.66
C LEU A 62 12.16 3.83 -20.03
N ASP A 63 12.46 2.60 -20.50
CA ASP A 63 13.09 2.34 -21.80
C ASP A 63 12.22 2.80 -22.97
N GLU A 64 10.90 2.62 -22.89
CA GLU A 64 9.93 3.09 -23.87
C GLU A 64 9.71 4.62 -23.81
N GLY A 65 10.36 5.32 -22.86
CA GLY A 65 10.18 6.76 -22.67
C GLY A 65 8.78 7.17 -22.18
N LEU A 66 8.03 6.22 -21.63
CA LEU A 66 6.68 6.47 -21.10
C LEU A 66 6.71 7.09 -19.70
N LEU A 67 7.82 6.91 -18.96
CA LEU A 67 8.08 7.46 -17.64
C LEU A 67 9.46 8.14 -17.60
N ASP A 68 9.63 9.06 -16.65
CA ASP A 68 10.93 9.50 -16.14
C ASP A 68 11.22 8.75 -14.82
N ASP A 69 12.47 8.36 -14.58
CA ASP A 69 12.86 7.62 -13.39
C ASP A 69 12.58 8.42 -12.10
N ALA A 70 12.83 9.76 -12.09
CA ALA A 70 12.51 10.64 -10.97
C ALA A 70 10.98 10.81 -10.71
N GLU A 71 10.12 10.39 -11.63
CA GLU A 71 8.67 10.40 -11.49
C GLU A 71 8.09 9.03 -11.07
N THR A 72 8.97 8.09 -10.68
CA THR A 72 8.60 6.72 -10.32
C THR A 72 8.91 6.46 -8.85
N LEU A 73 7.96 5.89 -8.12
CA LEU A 73 8.08 5.47 -6.73
C LEU A 73 7.87 3.97 -6.61
N VAL A 74 8.77 3.29 -5.91
CA VAL A 74 8.64 1.87 -5.51
C VAL A 74 8.48 1.82 -3.99
N VAL A 75 7.38 1.21 -3.54
CA VAL A 75 7.02 1.06 -2.13
C VAL A 75 7.00 -0.42 -1.76
N GLY A 76 7.67 -0.77 -0.69
CA GLY A 76 7.70 -2.14 -0.18
C GLY A 76 7.59 -2.25 1.33
N PRO A 77 7.62 -3.48 1.87
CA PRO A 77 7.31 -3.73 3.27
C PRO A 77 8.37 -3.21 4.26
N SER A 78 9.63 -3.10 3.84
CA SER A 78 10.73 -2.80 4.75
C SER A 78 11.84 -1.96 4.09
N GLU A 79 12.71 -1.36 4.91
CA GLU A 79 13.89 -0.64 4.45
C GLU A 79 14.91 -1.56 3.73
N ALA A 80 14.99 -2.83 4.14
CA ALA A 80 15.82 -3.82 3.45
C ALA A 80 15.29 -4.08 2.04
N PHE A 81 13.98 -4.18 1.88
CA PHE A 81 13.33 -4.29 0.57
C PHE A 81 13.58 -3.03 -0.29
N ALA A 82 13.45 -1.84 0.29
CA ALA A 82 13.71 -0.60 -0.43
C ALA A 82 15.16 -0.54 -0.96
N ARG A 83 16.14 -0.92 -0.14
CA ARG A 83 17.55 -1.03 -0.57
C ARG A 83 17.74 -2.07 -1.68
N PHE A 84 17.16 -3.26 -1.51
CA PHE A 84 17.25 -4.32 -2.52
C PHE A 84 16.71 -3.86 -3.89
N THR A 85 15.55 -3.22 -3.93
CA THR A 85 14.95 -2.75 -5.19
C THR A 85 15.72 -1.57 -5.80
N ASP A 86 16.33 -0.72 -4.96
CA ASP A 86 17.23 0.36 -5.37
C ASP A 86 18.50 -0.21 -6.02
N ASP A 87 19.15 -1.17 -5.38
CA ASP A 87 20.34 -1.85 -5.93
C ASP A 87 20.03 -2.51 -7.28
N VAL A 88 18.87 -3.14 -7.43
CA VAL A 88 18.47 -3.80 -8.68
C VAL A 88 18.27 -2.78 -9.80
N LEU A 89 17.47 -1.71 -9.57
CA LEU A 89 17.19 -0.73 -10.62
C LEU A 89 18.41 0.14 -10.93
N THR A 90 19.20 0.53 -9.93
CA THR A 90 20.49 1.21 -10.14
C THR A 90 21.46 0.33 -10.94
N GLY A 91 21.50 -0.98 -10.65
CA GLY A 91 22.30 -1.93 -11.44
C GLY A 91 21.86 -2.05 -12.91
N TRP A 92 20.63 -1.69 -13.23
CA TRP A 92 20.10 -1.60 -14.60
C TRP A 92 20.25 -0.21 -15.22
N GLY A 93 20.75 0.79 -14.48
CA GLY A 93 21.00 2.15 -14.97
C GLY A 93 19.93 3.18 -14.62
N TYR A 94 18.98 2.86 -13.72
CA TYR A 94 17.89 3.74 -13.29
C TYR A 94 18.11 4.19 -11.85
N ASP A 95 18.96 5.19 -11.65
CA ASP A 95 19.45 5.65 -10.35
C ASP A 95 18.62 6.76 -9.67
N ARG A 96 17.57 7.28 -10.34
CA ARG A 96 16.71 8.33 -9.81
C ARG A 96 15.32 7.84 -9.40
N VAL A 97 15.03 6.55 -9.57
CA VAL A 97 13.80 5.94 -9.06
C VAL A 97 13.78 6.05 -7.54
N VAL A 98 12.66 6.47 -6.98
CA VAL A 98 12.55 6.65 -5.53
C VAL A 98 12.08 5.35 -4.88
N HIS A 99 12.84 4.85 -3.92
CA HIS A 99 12.53 3.64 -3.16
C HIS A 99 12.23 3.96 -1.70
N ARG A 100 11.13 3.45 -1.15
CA ARG A 100 10.73 3.67 0.25
C ARG A 100 10.09 2.40 0.83
N SER A 101 10.30 2.21 2.13
CA SER A 101 9.39 1.35 2.90
C SER A 101 8.07 2.09 3.15
N VAL A 102 7.01 1.35 3.48
CA VAL A 102 5.72 1.96 3.88
C VAL A 102 5.93 2.92 5.05
N ALA A 103 6.71 2.51 6.06
CA ALA A 103 7.02 3.37 7.21
C ALA A 103 7.88 4.58 6.82
N GLY A 104 8.88 4.41 5.93
CA GLY A 104 9.75 5.47 5.44
C GLY A 104 9.06 6.46 4.48
N LEU A 105 7.90 6.10 3.94
CA LEU A 105 7.06 6.96 3.11
C LEU A 105 6.24 7.94 3.95
N LEU A 106 5.94 7.58 5.19
CA LEU A 106 5.03 8.31 6.08
C LEU A 106 5.78 9.34 6.93
N PRO A 107 5.08 10.33 7.52
CA PRO A 107 5.71 11.36 8.31
C PRO A 107 6.53 10.80 9.49
N ALA A 108 7.75 11.29 9.68
CA ALA A 108 8.57 10.88 10.81
C ALA A 108 7.95 11.33 12.15
N ALA A 109 7.76 10.39 13.05
CA ALA A 109 7.08 10.64 14.33
C ALA A 109 8.01 10.72 15.56
N GLY A 110 9.30 10.42 15.41
CA GLY A 110 10.20 10.19 16.54
C GLY A 110 10.06 8.77 17.08
N GLY A 111 10.53 8.48 18.27
CA GLY A 111 10.51 7.13 18.84
C GLY A 111 9.14 6.46 18.73
N ILE A 112 9.10 5.27 18.15
CA ILE A 112 7.87 4.47 17.96
C ILE A 112 7.64 3.63 19.23
N ARG A 113 6.41 3.63 19.74
CA ARG A 113 5.96 2.77 20.84
C ARG A 113 5.17 1.58 20.33
N ASP A 114 5.20 0.51 21.08
CA ASP A 114 4.30 -0.62 20.85
C ASP A 114 2.86 -0.27 21.18
N GLU A 115 1.94 -0.91 20.48
CA GLU A 115 0.52 -0.71 20.66
C GLU A 115 -0.26 -2.04 20.59
N ALA A 116 -1.37 -2.12 21.29
CA ALA A 116 -2.18 -3.34 21.31
C ALA A 116 -2.76 -3.66 19.92
N PRO A 117 -2.77 -4.92 19.48
CA PRO A 117 -3.19 -5.32 18.12
C PRO A 117 -4.58 -4.82 17.71
N HIS A 118 -5.54 -4.77 18.65
CA HIS A 118 -6.88 -4.28 18.36
C HIS A 118 -6.93 -2.76 18.10
N VAL A 119 -6.00 -1.99 18.70
CA VAL A 119 -5.87 -0.54 18.46
C VAL A 119 -5.18 -0.29 17.12
N ILE A 120 -4.13 -1.06 16.82
CA ILE A 120 -3.47 -1.04 15.50
C ILE A 120 -4.51 -1.28 14.40
N ARG A 121 -5.34 -2.31 14.57
CA ARG A 121 -6.42 -2.61 13.64
C ARG A 121 -7.38 -1.43 13.50
N LEU A 122 -7.86 -0.89 14.61
CA LEU A 122 -8.84 0.20 14.61
C LEU A 122 -8.31 1.45 13.89
N LYS A 123 -7.06 1.84 14.16
CA LYS A 123 -6.41 3.00 13.54
C LYS A 123 -6.20 2.86 12.03
N GLY A 124 -6.02 1.66 11.54
CA GLY A 124 -5.84 1.40 10.11
C GLY A 124 -7.16 1.34 9.32
N GLU A 125 -8.34 1.36 9.95
CA GLU A 125 -9.64 1.24 9.27
C GLU A 125 -9.97 2.46 8.41
N ALA A 126 -10.64 2.23 7.27
CA ALA A 126 -11.02 3.30 6.33
C ALA A 126 -11.89 4.40 6.98
N ARG A 127 -12.73 4.04 7.96
CA ARG A 127 -13.59 5.00 8.67
C ARG A 127 -12.81 6.02 9.51
N MET A 128 -11.53 5.76 9.80
CA MET A 128 -10.64 6.74 10.46
C MET A 128 -10.48 8.01 9.63
N ALA A 129 -10.43 7.91 8.31
CA ALA A 129 -10.38 9.10 7.44
C ALA A 129 -11.60 10.02 7.63
N GLY A 130 -12.80 9.43 7.78
CA GLY A 130 -14.03 10.17 8.07
C GLY A 130 -14.00 10.84 9.45
N LEU A 131 -13.52 10.11 10.47
CA LEU A 131 -13.35 10.66 11.83
C LEU A 131 -12.38 11.83 11.84
N LEU A 132 -11.19 11.66 11.22
CA LEU A 132 -10.17 12.72 11.15
C LEU A 132 -10.68 13.94 10.40
N LYS A 133 -11.39 13.76 9.29
CA LYS A 133 -11.97 14.87 8.52
C LYS A 133 -12.95 15.68 9.37
N ARG A 134 -13.91 15.02 10.04
CA ARG A 134 -14.90 15.70 10.90
C ARG A 134 -14.23 16.43 12.07
N ALA A 135 -13.25 15.77 12.73
CA ALA A 135 -12.49 16.37 13.80
C ALA A 135 -11.68 17.59 13.34
N PHE A 136 -11.06 17.50 12.18
CA PHE A 136 -10.24 18.57 11.62
C PHE A 136 -11.08 19.77 11.18
N GLU A 137 -12.27 19.55 10.62
CA GLU A 137 -13.21 20.60 10.30
C GLU A 137 -13.65 21.39 11.56
N GLU A 138 -13.89 20.68 12.66
CA GLU A 138 -14.21 21.32 13.94
C GLU A 138 -13.00 22.06 14.53
N TYR A 139 -11.80 21.45 14.44
CA TYR A 139 -10.55 22.08 14.88
C TYR A 139 -10.28 23.39 14.16
N GLN A 140 -10.41 23.43 12.85
CA GLN A 140 -10.24 24.64 12.04
C GLN A 140 -11.35 25.67 12.24
N ASN A 141 -12.57 25.24 12.57
CA ASN A 141 -13.70 26.17 12.78
C ASN A 141 -13.61 26.97 14.09
N ARG A 142 -12.58 26.74 14.91
CA ARG A 142 -12.26 27.53 16.11
C ARG A 142 -11.67 28.90 15.76
N ALA A 143 -12.28 29.60 14.78
CA ALA A 143 -11.86 30.96 14.44
C ALA A 143 -11.96 31.88 15.66
N PRO A 144 -11.04 32.86 15.79
CA PRO A 144 -11.07 33.79 16.89
C PRO A 144 -12.43 34.49 16.97
N GLU A 145 -12.98 34.60 18.19
CA GLU A 145 -14.27 35.28 18.45
C GLU A 145 -14.20 36.75 18.04
N GLU A 146 -13.02 37.39 18.19
CA GLU A 146 -12.78 38.78 17.83
C GLU A 146 -11.92 38.88 16.57
N LEU A 147 -12.48 39.54 15.56
CA LEU A 147 -11.76 39.84 14.32
C LEU A 147 -10.90 41.10 14.49
N PRO A 148 -9.67 41.14 13.96
CA PRO A 148 -8.80 42.31 14.07
C PRO A 148 -9.39 43.49 13.30
N SER A 149 -9.32 44.69 13.90
CA SER A 149 -9.70 45.94 13.25
C SER A 149 -8.54 46.62 12.52
N SER A 150 -7.31 46.15 12.74
CA SER A 150 -6.11 46.60 12.06
C SER A 150 -5.00 45.54 12.16
N ILE A 151 -4.05 45.59 11.22
CA ILE A 151 -2.78 44.84 11.25
C ILE A 151 -1.62 45.80 10.93
N GLU A 152 -0.43 45.47 11.38
CA GLU A 152 0.81 46.15 10.97
C GLU A 152 1.50 45.37 9.89
N VAL A 153 1.83 46.04 8.78
CA VAL A 153 2.57 45.49 7.64
C VAL A 153 3.69 46.48 7.32
N ASP A 154 4.93 46.06 7.36
CA ASP A 154 6.11 46.91 7.10
C ASP A 154 6.17 48.22 7.92
N GLY A 155 5.60 48.18 9.14
CA GLY A 155 5.56 49.37 10.02
C GLY A 155 4.39 50.33 9.72
N GLU A 156 3.52 50.02 8.78
CA GLU A 156 2.31 50.74 8.48
C GLU A 156 1.09 50.03 9.04
N THR A 157 0.19 50.78 9.69
CA THR A 157 -1.07 50.25 10.22
C THR A 157 -2.15 50.23 9.15
N VAL A 158 -2.51 48.99 8.68
CA VAL A 158 -3.61 48.77 7.74
C VAL A 158 -4.92 48.62 8.51
N LYS A 159 -5.88 49.51 8.28
CA LYS A 159 -7.22 49.40 8.87
C LYS A 159 -8.05 48.37 8.13
N LEU A 160 -8.71 47.51 8.89
CA LEU A 160 -9.53 46.40 8.39
C LEU A 160 -11.00 46.66 8.69
N ASN A 161 -11.86 46.13 7.82
CA ASN A 161 -13.30 46.14 8.05
C ASN A 161 -13.72 44.77 8.65
N PRO A 162 -14.10 44.69 9.93
CA PRO A 162 -14.47 43.42 10.59
C PRO A 162 -15.67 42.74 9.95
N ILE A 163 -16.62 43.49 9.36
CA ILE A 163 -17.79 42.92 8.67
C ILE A 163 -17.34 42.19 7.40
N MET A 164 -16.48 42.83 6.62
CA MET A 164 -15.89 42.21 5.42
C MET A 164 -15.06 41.00 5.77
N LEU A 165 -14.21 41.07 6.80
CA LEU A 165 -13.41 39.91 7.24
C LEU A 165 -14.31 38.75 7.66
N ARG A 166 -15.40 39.01 8.38
CA ARG A 166 -16.37 37.96 8.75
C ARG A 166 -16.99 37.31 7.53
N GLN A 167 -17.43 38.09 6.54
CA GLN A 167 -17.97 37.56 5.28
C GLN A 167 -16.96 36.68 4.53
N VAL A 168 -15.70 37.12 4.49
CA VAL A 168 -14.62 36.36 3.83
C VAL A 168 -14.35 35.03 4.54
N VAL A 169 -14.27 35.04 5.87
CA VAL A 169 -14.12 33.84 6.70
C VAL A 169 -15.31 32.91 6.53
N ASP A 170 -16.52 33.43 6.60
CA ASP A 170 -17.77 32.65 6.45
C ASP A 170 -17.86 32.03 5.04
N THR A 171 -17.44 32.77 3.99
CA THR A 171 -17.36 32.25 2.62
C THR A 171 -16.35 31.12 2.49
N ALA A 172 -15.16 31.28 3.10
CA ALA A 172 -14.15 30.23 3.09
C ALA A 172 -14.63 28.97 3.85
N LYS A 173 -15.32 29.15 4.99
CA LYS A 173 -15.90 28.05 5.77
C LYS A 173 -17.01 27.31 5.02
N ALA A 174 -17.86 28.03 4.30
CA ALA A 174 -18.97 27.49 3.52
C ALA A 174 -18.50 26.82 2.22
N SER A 175 -17.23 26.94 1.85
CA SER A 175 -16.67 26.29 0.66
C SER A 175 -16.70 24.77 0.80
N GLU A 176 -17.07 24.07 -0.28
CA GLU A 176 -17.00 22.60 -0.37
C GLU A 176 -15.57 22.10 -0.60
N ALA A 177 -14.60 23.01 -0.74
CA ALA A 177 -13.19 22.66 -0.92
C ALA A 177 -12.65 21.88 0.30
N PRO A 178 -11.63 21.04 0.09
CA PRO A 178 -10.91 20.40 1.19
C PRO A 178 -10.45 21.41 2.24
N PRO A 179 -10.37 21.05 3.53
CA PRO A 179 -10.03 21.98 4.61
C PRO A 179 -8.75 22.80 4.37
N GLY A 180 -7.66 22.18 3.88
CA GLY A 180 -6.42 22.88 3.55
C GLY A 180 -6.57 23.91 2.42
N ASP A 181 -7.44 23.64 1.45
CA ASP A 181 -7.74 24.56 0.36
C ASP A 181 -8.54 25.78 0.81
N ARG A 182 -9.36 25.65 1.87
CA ARG A 182 -10.14 26.76 2.40
C ARG A 182 -9.25 27.91 2.88
N ARG A 183 -8.08 27.60 3.45
CA ARG A 183 -7.10 28.62 3.84
C ARG A 183 -6.50 29.32 2.60
N ARG A 184 -6.24 28.60 1.52
CA ARG A 184 -5.82 29.20 0.25
C ARG A 184 -6.90 30.11 -0.36
N ILE A 185 -8.16 29.67 -0.28
CA ILE A 185 -9.30 30.49 -0.70
C ILE A 185 -9.40 31.76 0.15
N LEU A 186 -9.32 31.64 1.48
CA LEU A 186 -9.30 32.78 2.39
C LEU A 186 -8.22 33.79 2.00
N ARG A 187 -7.00 33.33 1.80
CA ARG A 187 -5.85 34.13 1.37
C ARG A 187 -6.11 34.85 0.04
N ALA A 188 -6.61 34.13 -0.96
CA ALA A 188 -6.90 34.70 -2.27
C ALA A 188 -8.00 35.77 -2.20
N VAL A 189 -9.07 35.53 -1.43
CA VAL A 189 -10.16 36.50 -1.26
C VAL A 189 -9.70 37.72 -0.46
N LEU A 190 -8.85 37.54 0.57
CA LEU A 190 -8.24 38.64 1.32
C LEU A 190 -7.35 39.50 0.40
N ALA A 191 -6.52 38.86 -0.44
CA ALA A 191 -5.69 39.56 -1.41
C ALA A 191 -6.53 40.37 -2.43
N ALA A 192 -7.63 39.80 -2.92
CA ALA A 192 -8.53 40.49 -3.86
C ALA A 192 -9.30 41.65 -3.25
N ALA A 193 -9.53 41.62 -1.93
CA ALA A 193 -10.28 42.64 -1.19
C ALA A 193 -9.45 43.87 -0.81
N THR A 194 -8.15 43.85 -0.93
CA THR A 194 -7.21 44.92 -0.56
C THR A 194 -6.81 45.73 -1.79
N LYS A 195 -6.75 47.04 -1.71
CA LYS A 195 -6.59 47.90 -2.91
C LYS A 195 -5.13 48.26 -3.28
N ASP A 196 -4.14 47.91 -2.46
CA ASP A 196 -2.74 48.22 -2.75
C ASP A 196 -1.92 46.98 -3.10
N PRO A 197 -1.33 46.88 -4.33
CA PRO A 197 -0.69 45.66 -4.80
C PRO A 197 0.58 45.24 -4.02
N ARG A 198 1.27 46.14 -3.38
CA ARG A 198 2.59 45.88 -2.79
C ARG A 198 2.53 45.25 -1.38
N HIS A 199 1.51 45.61 -0.60
CA HIS A 199 1.32 45.10 0.78
C HIS A 199 0.22 44.04 0.86
N ILE A 200 -0.46 43.73 -0.24
CA ILE A 200 -1.65 42.86 -0.30
C ILE A 200 -1.31 41.43 0.09
N LEU A 201 -0.26 40.86 -0.48
CA LEU A 201 0.07 39.44 -0.26
C LEU A 201 0.54 39.22 1.17
N GLU A 202 1.39 40.12 1.69
CA GLU A 202 1.92 40.03 3.04
C GLU A 202 0.84 40.30 4.10
N ALA A 203 -0.03 41.28 3.86
CA ALA A 203 -1.20 41.54 4.69
C ALA A 203 -2.20 40.37 4.65
N ALA A 204 -2.41 39.76 3.50
CA ALA A 204 -3.28 38.61 3.36
C ALA A 204 -2.70 37.37 4.07
N ASP A 205 -1.38 37.19 4.04
CA ASP A 205 -0.71 36.10 4.75
C ASP A 205 -0.80 36.27 6.27
N LEU A 206 -0.45 37.45 6.79
CA LEU A 206 -0.59 37.77 8.22
C LEU A 206 -2.03 37.66 8.71
N LEU A 207 -3.00 38.08 7.90
CA LEU A 207 -4.43 37.94 8.22
C LEU A 207 -4.87 36.48 8.18
N ALA A 208 -4.45 35.71 7.17
CA ALA A 208 -4.76 34.29 7.08
C ALA A 208 -4.18 33.53 8.27
N ASP A 209 -2.96 33.83 8.68
CA ASP A 209 -2.32 33.21 9.85
C ASP A 209 -3.05 33.55 11.16
N ARG A 210 -3.55 34.78 11.28
CA ARG A 210 -4.29 35.21 12.47
C ARG A 210 -5.75 34.76 12.53
N LEU A 211 -6.43 34.72 11.38
CA LEU A 211 -7.84 34.32 11.26
C LEU A 211 -8.03 32.81 11.14
N TRP A 212 -7.05 32.16 10.59
CA TRP A 212 -7.07 30.73 10.32
C TRP A 212 -5.63 30.19 10.39
N PRO A 213 -5.08 30.05 11.61
CA PRO A 213 -3.72 29.59 11.79
C PRO A 213 -3.50 28.25 11.09
N PRO A 214 -2.28 27.99 10.56
CA PRO A 214 -1.96 26.69 10.02
C PRO A 214 -2.19 25.63 11.09
N ALA A 215 -2.85 24.56 10.72
CA ALA A 215 -3.02 23.43 11.63
C ALA A 215 -1.71 22.67 11.70
N GLU A 216 -1.23 22.38 12.91
CA GLU A 216 -0.11 21.49 13.14
C GLU A 216 -0.63 20.05 13.29
N PRO A 217 -0.41 19.17 12.31
CA PRO A 217 -1.01 17.83 12.27
C PRO A 217 -0.75 17.00 13.52
N LYS A 218 0.47 17.09 14.08
CA LYS A 218 0.82 16.39 15.33
C LYS A 218 0.06 16.94 16.54
N GLU A 219 -0.10 18.24 16.65
CA GLU A 219 -0.85 18.88 17.74
C GLU A 219 -2.34 18.54 17.62
N PHE A 220 -2.89 18.63 16.42
CA PHE A 220 -4.26 18.23 16.13
C PHE A 220 -4.55 16.79 16.58
N LEU A 221 -3.71 15.82 16.20
CA LEU A 221 -3.91 14.43 16.58
C LEU A 221 -3.71 14.18 18.08
N ARG A 222 -2.77 14.89 18.73
CA ARG A 222 -2.60 14.81 20.19
C ARG A 222 -3.85 15.30 20.92
N GLU A 223 -4.37 16.45 20.53
CA GLU A 223 -5.59 16.99 21.12
C GLU A 223 -6.80 16.08 20.90
N LEU A 224 -6.96 15.57 19.67
CA LEU A 224 -8.05 14.66 19.32
C LEU A 224 -8.01 13.39 20.16
N PHE A 225 -6.88 12.68 20.16
CA PHE A 225 -6.73 11.44 20.90
C PHE A 225 -6.61 11.64 22.42
N GLY A 226 -6.22 12.82 22.87
CA GLY A 226 -6.21 13.22 24.28
C GLY A 226 -7.60 13.48 24.87
N SER A 227 -8.64 13.58 24.03
CA SER A 227 -9.99 13.97 24.48
C SER A 227 -11.07 12.99 24.01
N ARG A 228 -11.61 12.20 24.94
CA ARG A 228 -12.78 11.34 24.66
C ARG A 228 -13.98 12.14 24.11
N LYS A 229 -14.14 13.39 24.55
CA LYS A 229 -15.23 14.25 24.08
C LYS A 229 -15.07 14.59 22.60
N LEU A 230 -13.87 14.96 22.17
CA LEU A 230 -13.58 15.27 20.76
C LEU A 230 -13.71 14.02 19.90
N LEU A 231 -13.16 12.88 20.34
CA LEU A 231 -13.31 11.60 19.65
C LEU A 231 -14.78 11.22 19.47
N ALA A 232 -15.59 11.32 20.54
CA ALA A 232 -17.02 11.00 20.48
C ALA A 232 -17.78 11.94 19.53
N ALA A 233 -17.47 13.25 19.55
CA ALA A 233 -18.08 14.22 18.64
C ALA A 233 -17.74 13.91 17.17
N ALA A 234 -16.47 13.57 16.90
CA ALA A 234 -15.99 13.25 15.56
C ALA A 234 -16.38 11.84 15.07
N ALA A 235 -16.77 10.93 15.97
CA ALA A 235 -17.11 9.54 15.64
C ALA A 235 -18.27 9.40 14.65
N GLY A 236 -19.22 10.35 14.63
CA GLY A 236 -20.32 10.36 13.67
C GLY A 236 -21.25 9.14 13.75
N GLY A 237 -21.24 8.40 14.86
CA GLY A 237 -22.01 7.16 15.05
C GLY A 237 -21.37 5.90 14.44
N GLU A 238 -20.19 6.02 13.82
CA GLU A 238 -19.46 4.90 13.20
C GLU A 238 -18.57 4.13 14.18
N PHE A 239 -18.38 4.64 15.40
CA PHE A 239 -17.52 4.06 16.43
C PHE A 239 -18.30 3.81 17.70
N THR A 240 -18.05 2.67 18.33
CA THR A 240 -18.60 2.32 19.63
C THR A 240 -17.86 3.04 20.76
N ASP A 241 -18.47 3.18 21.95
CA ASP A 241 -17.83 3.75 23.14
C ASP A 241 -16.55 3.01 23.53
N ARG A 242 -16.47 1.70 23.28
CA ARG A 242 -15.29 0.88 23.53
C ARG A 242 -14.14 1.22 22.56
N GLU A 243 -14.44 1.41 21.29
CA GLU A 243 -13.46 1.83 20.28
C GLU A 243 -12.94 3.24 20.56
N ILE A 244 -13.84 4.17 20.91
CA ILE A 244 -13.47 5.53 21.34
C ILE A 244 -12.55 5.46 22.58
N ALA A 245 -12.87 4.61 23.55
CA ALA A 245 -12.02 4.41 24.72
C ALA A 245 -10.65 3.80 24.36
N SER A 246 -10.58 2.95 23.34
CA SER A 246 -9.33 2.36 22.86
C SER A 246 -8.47 3.35 22.07
N LEU A 247 -9.06 4.30 21.37
CA LEU A 247 -8.35 5.38 20.67
C LEU A 247 -7.82 6.45 21.62
N HIS A 248 -8.49 6.63 22.78
CA HIS A 248 -8.12 7.66 23.75
C HIS A 248 -6.78 7.34 24.41
N ARG A 249 -5.86 8.30 24.45
CA ARG A 249 -4.54 8.19 25.08
C ARG A 249 -4.10 9.51 25.69
N SER A 250 -3.03 9.50 26.50
CA SER A 250 -2.43 10.73 26.99
C SER A 250 -1.80 11.54 25.84
N GLU A 251 -1.85 12.86 25.92
CA GLU A 251 -1.16 13.75 24.98
C GLU A 251 0.37 13.58 25.01
N GLU A 252 0.92 13.08 26.14
CA GLU A 252 2.35 12.82 26.32
C GLU A 252 2.79 11.48 25.72
N ASP A 253 1.83 10.59 25.36
CA ASP A 253 2.14 9.30 24.78
C ASP A 253 2.87 9.46 23.44
N GLY A 254 3.92 8.65 23.22
CA GLY A 254 4.63 8.56 21.96
C GLY A 254 3.72 8.10 20.82
N TRP A 255 4.20 8.25 19.60
CA TRP A 255 3.53 7.75 18.40
C TRP A 255 3.75 6.24 18.24
N SER A 256 2.78 5.54 17.70
CA SER A 256 2.91 4.16 17.24
C SER A 256 3.07 4.13 15.71
N GLU A 257 3.48 3.00 15.16
CA GLU A 257 3.54 2.81 13.71
C GLU A 257 2.15 2.98 13.06
N ALA A 258 1.08 2.58 13.76
CA ALA A 258 -0.30 2.73 13.30
C ALA A 258 -0.78 4.20 13.29
N ASP A 259 -0.08 5.12 13.96
CA ASP A 259 -0.36 6.55 13.89
C ASP A 259 0.19 7.21 12.62
N LEU A 260 1.22 6.65 11.98
CA LEU A 260 1.88 7.28 10.84
C LEU A 260 0.92 7.57 9.66
N PRO A 261 0.05 6.63 9.25
CA PRO A 261 -0.95 6.93 8.21
C PRO A 261 -1.98 7.98 8.63
N LEU A 262 -2.26 8.11 9.94
CA LEU A 262 -3.16 9.12 10.47
C LEU A 262 -2.51 10.52 10.48
N LEU A 263 -1.19 10.59 10.72
CA LEU A 263 -0.41 11.82 10.56
C LEU A 263 -0.40 12.26 9.10
N ASP A 264 -0.19 11.35 8.16
CA ASP A 264 -0.25 11.64 6.72
C ASP A 264 -1.64 12.11 6.27
N GLU A 265 -2.71 11.55 6.84
CA GLU A 265 -4.07 12.05 6.60
C GLU A 265 -4.27 13.45 7.18
N ALA A 266 -3.71 13.73 8.36
CA ALA A 266 -3.79 15.05 8.98
C ALA A 266 -2.97 16.10 8.20
N ASP A 267 -1.78 15.76 7.69
CA ASP A 267 -0.99 16.60 6.78
C ASP A 267 -1.80 16.95 5.53
N HIS A 268 -2.42 15.95 4.90
CA HIS A 268 -3.30 16.16 3.74
C HIS A 268 -4.49 17.08 4.06
N LEU A 269 -5.14 16.88 5.20
CA LEU A 269 -6.24 17.75 5.65
C LEU A 269 -5.78 19.19 5.93
N ALA A 270 -4.52 19.36 6.35
CA ALA A 270 -3.92 20.69 6.53
C ALA A 270 -3.53 21.36 5.19
N GLY A 271 -3.50 20.61 4.09
CA GLY A 271 -3.13 21.09 2.76
C GLY A 271 -1.65 20.87 2.44
N ASP A 272 -0.96 20.09 3.24
CA ASP A 272 0.43 19.68 3.03
C ASP A 272 0.44 18.33 2.31
N ASP A 273 0.22 18.37 0.99
CA ASP A 273 0.25 17.16 0.18
C ASP A 273 1.68 16.66 -0.02
N PRO A 274 1.92 15.35 0.06
CA PRO A 274 3.24 14.78 -0.16
C PRO A 274 3.67 14.91 -1.61
N GLN A 275 4.98 14.71 -1.85
CA GLN A 275 5.49 14.56 -3.21
C GLN A 275 4.70 13.49 -3.96
N ALA A 276 4.20 13.84 -5.15
CA ALA A 276 3.44 12.93 -5.99
C ALA A 276 4.24 12.52 -7.23
N PHE A 277 4.10 11.25 -7.60
CA PHE A 277 4.78 10.58 -8.69
C PHE A 277 3.80 10.27 -9.82
N ARG A 278 4.31 10.09 -11.02
CA ARG A 278 3.49 9.71 -12.17
C ARG A 278 3.09 8.24 -12.13
N HIS A 279 3.97 7.39 -11.59
CA HIS A 279 3.71 5.97 -11.40
C HIS A 279 4.18 5.49 -10.03
N VAL A 280 3.37 4.67 -9.38
CA VAL A 280 3.68 4.09 -8.06
C VAL A 280 3.58 2.57 -8.14
N VAL A 281 4.66 1.89 -7.76
CA VAL A 281 4.69 0.45 -7.59
C VAL A 281 4.56 0.13 -6.11
N VAL A 282 3.72 -0.84 -5.76
CA VAL A 282 3.49 -1.26 -4.37
C VAL A 282 3.64 -2.77 -4.30
N ASP A 283 4.60 -3.26 -3.53
CA ASP A 283 4.78 -4.70 -3.30
C ASP A 283 4.24 -5.12 -1.92
N GLU A 284 3.92 -6.41 -1.79
CA GLU A 284 3.29 -7.01 -0.60
C GLU A 284 2.01 -6.27 -0.15
N ALA A 285 1.25 -5.77 -1.11
CA ALA A 285 0.11 -4.89 -0.88
C ALA A 285 -1.04 -5.54 -0.08
N GLN A 286 -1.13 -6.88 -0.06
CA GLN A 286 -2.16 -7.63 0.67
C GLN A 286 -2.15 -7.39 2.18
N ASP A 287 -1.07 -6.86 2.75
CA ASP A 287 -0.93 -6.61 4.19
C ASP A 287 -1.22 -5.17 4.61
N LEU A 288 -1.35 -4.27 3.65
CA LEU A 288 -1.54 -2.85 3.92
C LEU A 288 -2.91 -2.56 4.57
N SER A 289 -2.91 -1.75 5.60
CA SER A 289 -4.16 -1.21 6.15
C SER A 289 -4.84 -0.26 5.15
N PRO A 290 -6.16 -0.07 5.21
CA PRO A 290 -6.87 0.92 4.41
C PRO A 290 -6.26 2.33 4.50
N MET A 291 -5.81 2.74 5.69
CA MET A 291 -5.18 4.05 5.86
C MET A 291 -3.78 4.12 5.22
N GLN A 292 -2.99 3.03 5.22
CA GLN A 292 -1.73 2.95 4.48
C GLN A 292 -1.96 2.98 2.97
N VAL A 293 -2.94 2.21 2.46
CA VAL A 293 -3.32 2.23 1.04
C VAL A 293 -3.71 3.65 0.62
N ARG A 294 -4.49 4.35 1.44
CA ARG A 294 -4.92 5.72 1.19
C ARG A 294 -3.73 6.70 1.17
N ALA A 295 -2.80 6.55 2.10
CA ALA A 295 -1.57 7.34 2.14
C ALA A 295 -0.71 7.12 0.88
N ILE A 296 -0.50 5.87 0.46
CA ILE A 296 0.25 5.54 -0.76
C ILE A 296 -0.47 6.08 -2.00
N ALA A 297 -1.78 5.97 -2.07
CA ALA A 297 -2.59 6.46 -3.20
C ALA A 297 -2.43 7.97 -3.45
N ARG A 298 -2.26 8.77 -2.40
CA ARG A 298 -1.95 10.22 -2.52
C ARG A 298 -0.63 10.52 -3.21
N ARG A 299 0.32 9.57 -3.22
CA ARG A 299 1.60 9.72 -3.95
C ARG A 299 1.45 9.46 -5.45
N SER A 300 0.31 8.96 -5.91
CA SER A 300 0.06 8.80 -7.35
C SER A 300 -0.70 10.01 -7.90
N ARG A 301 0.00 10.84 -8.66
CA ARG A 301 -0.58 12.07 -9.27
C ARG A 301 -1.69 11.77 -10.27
N THR A 302 -1.59 10.66 -10.98
CA THR A 302 -2.50 10.30 -12.07
C THR A 302 -3.44 9.14 -11.72
N GLY A 303 -3.17 8.41 -10.64
CA GLY A 303 -3.79 7.14 -10.30
C GLY A 303 -3.14 5.93 -11.00
N SER A 304 -2.08 6.14 -11.80
CA SER A 304 -1.30 5.05 -12.41
C SER A 304 -0.52 4.32 -11.33
N MET A 305 -0.84 3.04 -11.12
CA MET A 305 -0.20 2.21 -10.10
C MET A 305 -0.01 0.78 -10.59
N THR A 306 1.05 0.13 -10.11
CA THR A 306 1.24 -1.33 -10.19
C THR A 306 1.26 -1.89 -8.78
N VAL A 307 0.22 -2.62 -8.41
CA VAL A 307 0.02 -3.17 -7.07
C VAL A 307 0.23 -4.68 -7.12
N VAL A 308 1.22 -5.17 -6.40
CA VAL A 308 1.68 -6.55 -6.46
C VAL A 308 1.51 -7.21 -5.10
N GLY A 309 1.14 -8.47 -5.08
CA GLY A 309 1.04 -9.22 -3.83
C GLY A 309 0.47 -10.63 -3.99
N ASP A 310 0.19 -11.25 -2.84
CA ASP A 310 -0.36 -12.59 -2.75
C ASP A 310 -1.44 -12.68 -1.67
N ILE A 311 -2.69 -12.81 -2.08
CA ILE A 311 -3.82 -12.94 -1.15
C ILE A 311 -3.68 -14.19 -0.27
N ALA A 312 -3.11 -15.28 -0.78
CA ALA A 312 -2.90 -16.50 0.01
C ALA A 312 -1.90 -16.30 1.16
N GLN A 313 -1.03 -15.29 1.08
CA GLN A 313 -0.10 -14.91 2.13
C GLN A 313 -0.57 -13.69 2.94
N SER A 314 -1.81 -13.26 2.78
CA SER A 314 -2.37 -12.15 3.54
C SER A 314 -2.65 -12.57 4.98
N THR A 315 -1.88 -12.02 5.92
CA THR A 315 -1.93 -12.34 7.36
C THR A 315 -1.96 -11.06 8.19
N GLY A 316 -2.04 -11.21 9.52
CA GLY A 316 -2.04 -10.08 10.43
C GLY A 316 -3.39 -9.33 10.50
N PRO A 317 -3.39 -8.10 11.05
CA PRO A 317 -4.63 -7.37 11.36
C PRO A 317 -5.48 -7.02 10.13
N TRP A 318 -4.85 -6.91 8.96
CA TRP A 318 -5.45 -6.43 7.71
C TRP A 318 -5.57 -7.51 6.64
N ALA A 319 -5.45 -8.76 7.04
CA ALA A 319 -5.55 -9.86 6.11
C ALA A 319 -6.88 -9.86 5.34
N ARG A 320 -6.79 -10.05 4.02
CA ARG A 320 -7.89 -9.99 3.05
C ARG A 320 -8.13 -11.34 2.40
N ASP A 321 -9.36 -11.54 1.93
CA ASP A 321 -9.74 -12.76 1.22
C ASP A 321 -9.72 -12.57 -0.31
N ASP A 322 -9.71 -11.31 -0.75
CA ASP A 322 -9.59 -10.92 -2.16
C ASP A 322 -9.00 -9.52 -2.32
N TRP A 323 -8.81 -9.08 -3.57
CA TRP A 323 -8.31 -7.76 -3.92
C TRP A 323 -9.35 -6.65 -3.86
N HIS A 324 -10.64 -6.99 -3.78
CA HIS A 324 -11.73 -6.02 -3.87
C HIS A 324 -11.63 -4.94 -2.77
N ASP A 325 -11.40 -5.36 -1.53
CA ASP A 325 -11.30 -4.44 -0.38
C ASP A 325 -10.13 -3.48 -0.50
N LEU A 326 -9.01 -3.92 -1.11
CA LEU A 326 -7.86 -3.05 -1.35
C LEU A 326 -8.15 -2.07 -2.48
N VAL A 327 -8.67 -2.55 -3.60
CA VAL A 327 -9.00 -1.73 -4.77
C VAL A 327 -10.01 -0.64 -4.43
N ALA A 328 -10.98 -0.94 -3.54
CA ALA A 328 -11.95 0.04 -3.06
C ALA A 328 -11.33 1.25 -2.32
N GLN A 329 -10.09 1.12 -1.83
CA GLN A 329 -9.35 2.20 -1.17
C GLN A 329 -8.44 2.98 -2.14
N LEU A 330 -8.26 2.50 -3.36
CA LEU A 330 -7.43 3.14 -4.37
C LEU A 330 -8.24 4.16 -5.22
N PRO A 331 -7.58 5.13 -5.85
CA PRO A 331 -8.29 6.12 -6.68
C PRO A 331 -8.98 5.45 -7.87
N ALA A 332 -10.29 5.66 -8.02
CA ALA A 332 -11.06 5.18 -9.18
C ALA A 332 -10.86 6.06 -10.43
N THR A 333 -9.68 6.66 -10.60
CA THR A 333 -9.36 7.58 -11.70
C THR A 333 -8.92 6.86 -12.97
N MET A 334 -8.49 5.60 -12.85
CA MET A 334 -8.04 4.78 -13.96
C MET A 334 -8.76 3.44 -14.01
N PRO A 335 -8.89 2.83 -15.21
CA PRO A 335 -9.41 1.47 -15.32
C PRO A 335 -8.51 0.48 -14.54
N THR A 336 -9.13 -0.40 -13.77
CA THR A 336 -8.43 -1.47 -13.05
C THR A 336 -8.24 -2.68 -13.97
N GLU A 337 -7.03 -3.21 -13.99
CA GLU A 337 -6.67 -4.41 -14.72
C GLU A 337 -6.06 -5.43 -13.76
N HIS A 338 -6.56 -6.66 -13.78
CA HIS A 338 -6.07 -7.77 -12.97
C HIS A 338 -5.23 -8.72 -13.83
N ARG A 339 -4.05 -9.06 -13.35
CA ARG A 339 -3.14 -10.03 -13.94
C ARG A 339 -2.72 -11.04 -12.89
N GLU A 340 -2.45 -12.25 -13.32
CA GLU A 340 -2.03 -13.35 -12.46
C GLU A 340 -0.76 -13.99 -12.99
N LEU A 341 0.25 -14.12 -12.13
CA LEU A 341 1.48 -14.83 -12.42
C LEU A 341 1.28 -16.32 -12.09
N ARG A 342 1.05 -17.12 -13.11
CA ARG A 342 0.62 -18.52 -12.99
C ARG A 342 1.75 -19.53 -12.88
N PHE A 343 3.01 -19.11 -13.01
CA PHE A 343 4.14 -20.03 -13.00
C PHE A 343 5.10 -19.71 -11.85
N GLY A 344 5.30 -20.72 -10.98
CA GLY A 344 6.31 -20.70 -9.91
C GLY A 344 7.58 -21.44 -10.36
N TYR A 345 8.74 -20.88 -10.08
CA TYR A 345 10.03 -21.48 -10.49
C TYR A 345 11.07 -21.55 -9.35
N ARG A 346 10.82 -20.92 -8.19
CA ARG A 346 11.73 -20.98 -7.04
C ARG A 346 11.45 -22.17 -6.14
N ILE A 347 10.18 -22.44 -5.84
CA ILE A 347 9.77 -23.51 -4.93
C ILE A 347 9.69 -24.81 -5.72
N PRO A 348 10.28 -25.91 -5.21
CA PRO A 348 10.12 -27.24 -5.80
C PRO A 348 8.66 -27.67 -5.90
N ARG A 349 8.31 -28.37 -6.99
CA ARG A 349 6.96 -28.84 -7.24
C ARG A 349 6.42 -29.67 -6.08
N GLN A 350 7.20 -30.62 -5.56
CA GLN A 350 6.79 -31.51 -4.48
C GLN A 350 6.43 -30.75 -3.20
N ILE A 351 7.15 -29.66 -2.89
CA ILE A 351 6.86 -28.79 -1.75
C ILE A 351 5.62 -27.97 -2.04
N PHE A 352 5.53 -27.43 -3.26
CA PHE A 352 4.41 -26.58 -3.63
C PHE A 352 3.09 -27.35 -3.74
N ASP A 353 3.11 -28.58 -4.31
CA ASP A 353 1.92 -29.44 -4.41
C ASP A 353 1.31 -29.68 -3.02
N LEU A 354 2.18 -29.94 -2.02
CA LEU A 354 1.75 -30.08 -0.62
C LEU A 354 1.13 -28.77 -0.06
N ALA A 355 1.78 -27.64 -0.29
CA ALA A 355 1.27 -26.34 0.18
C ALA A 355 -0.04 -25.94 -0.54
N ALA A 356 -0.17 -26.30 -1.82
CA ALA A 356 -1.35 -25.96 -2.63
C ALA A 356 -2.64 -26.64 -2.11
N GLU A 357 -2.54 -27.75 -1.38
CA GLU A 357 -3.70 -28.40 -0.74
C GLU A 357 -4.38 -27.48 0.30
N LEU A 358 -3.65 -26.48 0.83
CA LEU A 358 -4.19 -25.49 1.77
C LEU A 358 -4.94 -24.34 1.09
N LEU A 359 -4.70 -24.08 -0.21
CA LEU A 359 -5.25 -22.92 -0.92
C LEU A 359 -6.79 -22.83 -0.89
N PRO A 360 -7.55 -23.92 -1.04
CA PRO A 360 -9.02 -23.85 -0.97
C PRO A 360 -9.56 -23.26 0.35
N MET A 361 -8.79 -23.42 1.44
CA MET A 361 -9.12 -22.89 2.77
C MET A 361 -8.42 -21.56 3.03
N ALA A 362 -7.18 -21.40 2.59
CA ALA A 362 -6.39 -20.19 2.81
C ALA A 362 -6.85 -19.02 1.93
N ALA A 363 -7.15 -19.27 0.66
CA ALA A 363 -7.51 -18.25 -0.32
C ALA A 363 -8.36 -18.85 -1.46
N PRO A 364 -9.67 -19.07 -1.24
CA PRO A 364 -10.55 -19.71 -2.23
C PRO A 364 -10.64 -18.97 -3.58
N SER A 365 -10.31 -17.68 -3.59
CA SER A 365 -10.30 -16.83 -4.79
C SER A 365 -9.03 -16.96 -5.65
N VAL A 366 -7.98 -17.63 -5.15
CA VAL A 366 -6.67 -17.73 -5.79
C VAL A 366 -6.48 -19.11 -6.41
N GLN A 367 -6.03 -19.15 -7.67
CA GLN A 367 -5.63 -20.39 -8.31
C GLN A 367 -4.18 -20.75 -7.95
N ALA A 368 -3.94 -22.03 -7.71
CA ALA A 368 -2.58 -22.52 -7.47
C ALA A 368 -1.71 -22.28 -8.71
N PRO A 369 -0.56 -21.61 -8.60
CA PRO A 369 0.37 -21.51 -9.72
C PRO A 369 0.94 -22.89 -10.08
N THR A 370 1.25 -23.07 -11.35
CA THR A 370 1.93 -24.27 -11.84
C THR A 370 3.43 -24.16 -11.54
N THR A 371 3.97 -25.06 -10.73
CA THR A 371 5.40 -25.09 -10.44
C THR A 371 6.15 -25.91 -11.49
N VAL A 372 7.22 -25.31 -12.02
CA VAL A 372 7.97 -25.87 -13.17
C VAL A 372 9.29 -26.53 -12.77
N ARG A 373 9.69 -26.43 -11.50
CA ARG A 373 10.96 -26.96 -10.99
C ARG A 373 10.73 -28.17 -10.09
N ASP A 374 11.42 -29.28 -10.38
CA ASP A 374 11.50 -30.41 -9.46
C ASP A 374 12.54 -30.15 -8.36
N GLY A 375 12.25 -30.58 -7.15
CA GLY A 375 13.16 -30.50 -6.01
C GLY A 375 14.14 -31.65 -5.94
N PRO A 376 15.15 -31.53 -5.06
CA PRO A 376 16.14 -32.58 -4.84
C PRO A 376 15.56 -33.81 -4.11
N SER A 377 14.42 -33.65 -3.43
CA SER A 377 13.70 -34.70 -2.71
C SER A 377 12.24 -34.35 -2.48
N ASP A 378 11.43 -35.36 -2.17
CA ASP A 378 10.11 -35.16 -1.62
C ASP A 378 10.20 -34.60 -0.19
N PRO A 379 9.17 -33.90 0.31
CA PRO A 379 9.09 -33.45 1.70
C PRO A 379 9.24 -34.62 2.69
N ALA A 380 10.09 -34.46 3.68
CA ALA A 380 10.28 -35.46 4.74
C ALA A 380 9.26 -35.26 5.85
N ILE A 381 8.42 -36.26 6.09
CA ILE A 381 7.37 -36.21 7.12
C ILE A 381 7.75 -37.17 8.23
N ALA A 382 7.92 -36.64 9.45
CA ALA A 382 8.35 -37.43 10.63
C ALA A 382 7.34 -37.26 11.78
N PRO A 383 6.53 -38.29 12.08
CA PRO A 383 5.70 -38.31 13.26
C PRO A 383 6.53 -38.17 14.54
N ALA A 384 6.11 -37.31 15.44
CA ALA A 384 6.80 -37.04 16.69
C ALA A 384 5.81 -36.79 17.85
N ASP A 385 6.25 -37.12 19.06
CA ASP A 385 5.60 -36.73 20.30
C ASP A 385 6.47 -35.71 21.07
N ALA A 386 5.99 -35.20 22.17
CA ALA A 386 6.70 -34.21 22.98
C ALA A 386 8.11 -34.64 23.44
N SER A 387 8.42 -35.96 23.47
CA SER A 387 9.74 -36.44 23.87
C SER A 387 10.73 -36.61 22.72
N THR A 388 10.22 -36.76 21.49
CA THR A 388 11.02 -37.06 20.29
C THR A 388 11.10 -35.86 19.36
N ARG A 389 10.19 -34.91 19.44
CA ARG A 389 10.08 -33.75 18.54
C ARG A 389 11.34 -32.89 18.52
N GLY A 390 11.82 -32.42 19.69
CA GLY A 390 13.01 -31.58 19.79
C GLY A 390 14.24 -32.23 19.14
N PRO A 391 14.64 -33.45 19.52
CA PRO A 391 15.75 -34.17 18.89
C PRO A 391 15.59 -34.35 17.38
N LEU A 392 14.38 -34.64 16.87
CA LEU A 392 14.14 -34.78 15.43
C LEU A 392 14.28 -33.46 14.69
N VAL A 393 13.83 -32.36 15.29
CA VAL A 393 13.96 -31.01 14.73
C VAL A 393 15.44 -30.62 14.62
N ALA A 394 16.21 -30.80 15.73
CA ALA A 394 17.62 -30.49 15.76
C ALA A 394 18.41 -31.34 14.75
N ALA A 395 18.14 -32.63 14.68
CA ALA A 395 18.78 -33.52 13.70
C ALA A 395 18.46 -33.13 12.23
N ALA A 396 17.20 -32.77 11.94
CA ALA A 396 16.80 -32.31 10.61
C ALA A 396 17.49 -31.00 10.22
N ALA A 397 17.60 -30.06 11.17
CA ALA A 397 18.31 -28.80 10.95
C ALA A 397 19.80 -29.01 10.74
N ALA A 398 20.45 -29.85 11.56
CA ALA A 398 21.87 -30.18 11.49
C ALA A 398 22.28 -30.73 10.11
N VAL A 399 21.50 -31.65 9.54
CA VAL A 399 21.76 -32.25 8.21
C VAL A 399 21.95 -31.19 7.13
N HIS A 400 21.27 -30.06 7.24
CA HIS A 400 21.35 -28.98 6.26
C HIS A 400 22.39 -27.93 6.66
N ALA A 401 22.46 -27.54 7.93
CA ALA A 401 23.44 -26.59 8.44
C ALA A 401 24.90 -27.08 8.21
N ASP A 402 25.18 -28.36 8.47
CA ASP A 402 26.49 -28.98 8.21
C ASP A 402 26.92 -28.94 6.73
N ARG A 403 25.98 -28.75 5.83
CA ARG A 403 26.23 -28.59 4.39
C ARG A 403 26.32 -27.15 3.94
N GLY A 404 26.31 -26.20 4.89
CA GLY A 404 26.37 -24.77 4.63
C GLY A 404 25.12 -24.19 3.96
N ARG A 405 23.95 -24.83 4.16
CA ARG A 405 22.66 -24.34 3.66
C ARG A 405 22.03 -23.38 4.65
N SER A 406 21.28 -22.40 4.16
CA SER A 406 20.41 -21.59 4.98
C SER A 406 19.23 -22.44 5.49
N VAL A 407 19.00 -22.43 6.81
CA VAL A 407 17.99 -23.28 7.44
C VAL A 407 17.03 -22.45 8.28
N ALA A 408 15.72 -22.66 8.10
CA ALA A 408 14.72 -22.17 9.03
C ALA A 408 14.07 -23.30 9.82
N VAL A 409 13.91 -23.10 11.13
CA VAL A 409 13.01 -23.88 11.96
C VAL A 409 11.81 -22.99 12.28
N ILE A 410 10.64 -23.39 11.78
CA ILE A 410 9.40 -22.61 11.93
C ILE A 410 8.50 -23.35 12.91
N CYS A 411 8.28 -22.78 14.09
CA CYS A 411 7.54 -23.44 15.16
C CYS A 411 6.53 -22.52 15.85
N PRO A 412 5.38 -23.08 16.32
CA PRO A 412 4.44 -22.38 17.19
C PRO A 412 5.11 -21.99 18.53
N ALA A 413 4.63 -20.91 19.14
CA ALA A 413 5.16 -20.41 20.41
C ALA A 413 5.18 -21.47 21.52
N ARG A 414 4.22 -22.41 21.50
CA ARG A 414 4.13 -23.50 22.48
C ARG A 414 5.30 -24.48 22.42
N CYS A 415 5.94 -24.64 21.26
CA CYS A 415 7.04 -25.57 21.04
C CYS A 415 8.41 -24.88 21.12
N ARG A 416 8.44 -23.56 21.17
CA ARG A 416 9.67 -22.77 21.02
C ARG A 416 10.75 -23.14 22.02
N ALA A 417 10.42 -23.13 23.32
CA ALA A 417 11.41 -23.42 24.37
C ALA A 417 12.01 -24.84 24.29
N GLU A 418 11.21 -25.82 23.87
CA GLU A 418 11.67 -27.20 23.63
C GLU A 418 12.62 -27.26 22.44
N VAL A 419 12.30 -26.55 21.36
CA VAL A 419 13.12 -26.50 20.15
C VAL A 419 14.43 -25.75 20.41
N GLU A 420 14.40 -24.63 21.13
CA GLU A 420 15.61 -23.90 21.57
C GLU A 420 16.56 -24.81 22.33
N ALA A 421 16.05 -25.53 23.36
CA ALA A 421 16.84 -26.45 24.14
C ALA A 421 17.45 -27.60 23.29
N ALA A 422 16.68 -28.10 22.31
CA ALA A 422 17.18 -29.19 21.46
C ALA A 422 18.26 -28.70 20.45
N LEU A 423 18.15 -27.47 19.93
CA LEU A 423 19.18 -26.87 19.10
C LEU A 423 20.47 -26.60 19.91
N ASP A 424 20.33 -26.11 21.14
CA ASP A 424 21.46 -25.90 22.06
C ASP A 424 22.15 -27.21 22.43
N ASP A 425 21.40 -28.27 22.74
CA ASP A 425 21.93 -29.61 23.07
C ASP A 425 22.70 -30.25 21.90
N GLU A 426 22.25 -30.00 20.63
CA GLU A 426 22.96 -30.44 19.43
C GLU A 426 24.16 -29.53 19.10
N GLY A 427 24.29 -28.38 19.75
CA GLY A 427 25.35 -27.40 19.50
C GLY A 427 25.18 -26.62 18.21
N LEU A 428 23.96 -26.52 17.72
CA LEU A 428 23.62 -25.75 16.52
C LEU A 428 23.40 -24.27 16.89
N PRO A 429 24.21 -23.33 16.38
CA PRO A 429 23.93 -21.92 16.58
C PRO A 429 22.61 -21.54 15.90
N TRP A 430 21.77 -20.82 16.65
CA TRP A 430 20.51 -20.33 16.13
C TRP A 430 20.30 -18.85 16.49
N HIS A 431 19.42 -18.17 15.74
CA HIS A 431 19.06 -16.76 15.96
C HIS A 431 17.55 -16.54 15.74
N PRO A 432 16.93 -15.60 16.47
CA PRO A 432 15.54 -15.21 16.24
C PRO A 432 15.38 -14.40 14.93
N ALA A 433 14.13 -14.09 14.57
CA ALA A 433 13.84 -13.18 13.48
C ALA A 433 14.45 -11.79 13.71
N GLY A 434 14.98 -11.18 12.66
CA GLY A 434 15.47 -9.78 12.71
C GLY A 434 16.97 -9.61 12.98
N ASP A 435 17.69 -10.65 13.35
CA ASP A 435 19.15 -10.62 13.49
C ASP A 435 19.89 -10.91 12.16
N ASP A 436 19.23 -10.66 11.05
CA ASP A 436 19.74 -10.96 9.70
C ASP A 436 20.87 -10.00 9.30
N GLU A 437 22.12 -10.42 9.52
CA GLU A 437 23.15 -10.13 8.54
C GLU A 437 22.95 -11.12 7.35
N PRO A 438 22.87 -10.65 6.09
CA PRO A 438 22.84 -11.53 4.94
C PRO A 438 24.07 -12.46 4.94
N GLY A 439 23.89 -13.75 5.22
CA GLY A 439 24.97 -14.72 5.36
C GLY A 439 25.27 -15.15 6.79
N GLY A 440 24.42 -14.88 7.78
CA GLY A 440 24.53 -15.36 9.15
C GLY A 440 24.64 -16.89 9.18
N VAL A 441 25.71 -17.42 9.80
CA VAL A 441 25.90 -18.84 10.01
C VAL A 441 25.00 -19.28 11.16
N GLY A 442 23.99 -20.12 10.88
CA GLY A 442 23.11 -20.64 11.90
C GLY A 442 21.73 -21.00 11.38
N VAL A 443 20.91 -21.45 12.30
CA VAL A 443 19.52 -21.80 12.06
C VAL A 443 18.62 -20.63 12.44
N ALA A 444 17.80 -20.13 11.53
CA ALA A 444 16.77 -19.13 11.84
C ALA A 444 15.61 -19.82 12.58
N LEU A 445 15.37 -19.45 13.84
CA LEU A 445 14.24 -19.97 14.63
C LEU A 445 13.10 -18.95 14.63
N LEU A 446 12.03 -19.28 13.91
CA LEU A 446 10.97 -18.35 13.52
C LEU A 446 9.60 -18.81 14.03
N ALA A 447 8.77 -17.86 14.43
CA ALA A 447 7.34 -18.10 14.50
C ALA A 447 6.73 -18.12 13.08
N PRO A 448 5.57 -18.77 12.85
CA PRO A 448 4.99 -18.89 11.52
C PRO A 448 4.76 -17.55 10.80
N HIS A 449 4.38 -16.49 11.52
CA HIS A 449 4.18 -15.16 10.95
C HIS A 449 5.48 -14.42 10.62
N GLU A 450 6.58 -14.72 11.34
CA GLU A 450 7.91 -14.14 11.10
C GLU A 450 8.59 -14.71 9.86
N ALA A 451 8.18 -15.91 9.42
CA ALA A 451 8.73 -16.57 8.24
C ALA A 451 8.32 -15.90 6.91
N LYS A 452 7.35 -14.98 6.95
CA LYS A 452 6.85 -14.31 5.75
C LYS A 452 7.92 -13.45 5.08
N GLY A 453 8.01 -13.57 3.74
CA GLY A 453 8.97 -12.82 2.93
C GLY A 453 10.40 -13.36 2.96
N LEU A 454 10.69 -14.35 3.81
CA LEU A 454 12.00 -15.01 3.88
C LEU A 454 12.03 -16.26 2.99
N GLU A 455 13.22 -16.65 2.55
CA GLU A 455 13.44 -17.87 1.75
C GLU A 455 14.71 -18.58 2.26
N PHE A 456 14.66 -19.92 2.36
CA PHE A 456 15.74 -20.74 2.90
C PHE A 456 15.98 -21.97 2.01
N ASP A 457 17.21 -22.47 1.97
CA ASP A 457 17.50 -23.72 1.27
C ASP A 457 16.75 -24.91 1.87
N ALA A 458 16.55 -24.89 3.20
CA ALA A 458 15.81 -25.91 3.92
C ALA A 458 14.91 -25.29 4.98
N SER A 459 13.70 -25.82 5.14
CA SER A 459 12.79 -25.44 6.21
C SER A 459 12.32 -26.66 7.00
N VAL A 460 12.32 -26.55 8.32
CA VAL A 460 11.75 -27.53 9.26
C VAL A 460 10.50 -26.91 9.89
N VAL A 461 9.33 -27.39 9.51
CA VAL A 461 8.05 -26.94 10.06
C VAL A 461 7.62 -27.87 11.18
N VAL A 462 7.45 -27.28 12.36
CA VAL A 462 7.17 -28.00 13.60
C VAL A 462 5.70 -27.88 13.94
N GLU A 463 5.05 -29.01 14.25
CA GLU A 463 3.64 -29.10 14.64
C GLU A 463 2.69 -28.34 13.70
N PRO A 464 2.53 -28.78 12.45
CA PRO A 464 1.64 -28.15 11.48
C PRO A 464 0.20 -28.01 12.01
N GLY A 465 -0.31 -29.00 12.77
CA GLY A 465 -1.64 -28.94 13.37
C GLY A 465 -1.80 -27.80 14.35
N LEU A 466 -0.79 -27.53 15.19
CA LEU A 466 -0.83 -26.38 16.10
C LEU A 466 -0.77 -25.04 15.36
N ILE A 467 -0.09 -24.96 14.22
CA ILE A 467 -0.09 -23.75 13.38
C ILE A 467 -1.50 -23.48 12.85
N LEU A 468 -2.22 -24.53 12.47
CA LEU A 468 -3.62 -24.42 12.01
C LEU A 468 -4.56 -23.94 13.12
N ASP A 469 -4.39 -24.47 14.34
CA ASP A 469 -5.31 -24.26 15.45
C ASP A 469 -5.07 -22.95 16.22
N ASP A 470 -3.84 -22.47 16.27
CA ASP A 470 -3.46 -21.31 17.11
C ASP A 470 -3.92 -19.96 16.55
N ASP A 471 -4.28 -19.89 15.25
CA ASP A 471 -4.70 -18.65 14.59
C ASP A 471 -5.92 -18.90 13.68
N PRO A 472 -6.91 -18.02 13.66
CA PRO A 472 -8.03 -18.10 12.73
C PRO A 472 -7.63 -18.19 11.24
N ARG A 473 -6.41 -17.79 10.93
CA ARG A 473 -5.79 -17.87 9.61
C ARG A 473 -4.65 -18.88 9.56
N GLY A 474 -4.68 -19.90 10.39
CA GLY A 474 -3.67 -20.94 10.49
C GLY A 474 -3.33 -21.58 9.15
N HIS A 475 -4.32 -21.78 8.26
CA HIS A 475 -4.08 -22.29 6.89
C HIS A 475 -3.14 -21.39 6.08
N ARG A 476 -3.23 -20.06 6.22
CA ARG A 476 -2.31 -19.11 5.55
C ARG A 476 -0.92 -19.13 6.17
N LEU A 477 -0.87 -19.20 7.50
CA LEU A 477 0.42 -19.28 8.22
C LEU A 477 1.15 -20.57 7.86
N LEU A 478 0.44 -21.69 7.79
CA LEU A 478 1.02 -22.97 7.36
C LEU A 478 1.42 -22.92 5.88
N TYR A 479 0.60 -22.36 4.99
CA TYR A 479 0.95 -22.14 3.60
C TYR A 479 2.23 -21.33 3.45
N ILE A 480 2.38 -20.25 4.23
CA ILE A 480 3.62 -19.45 4.27
C ILE A 480 4.78 -20.33 4.74
N ALA A 481 4.65 -21.04 5.87
CA ALA A 481 5.72 -21.85 6.43
C ALA A 481 6.23 -22.91 5.44
N LEU A 482 5.32 -23.63 4.77
CA LEU A 482 5.67 -24.65 3.78
C LEU A 482 6.39 -24.07 2.57
N THR A 483 6.01 -22.89 2.13
CA THR A 483 6.55 -22.24 0.94
C THR A 483 7.85 -21.44 1.19
N ARG A 484 8.44 -21.55 2.37
CA ARG A 484 9.74 -20.91 2.65
C ARG A 484 10.93 -21.70 2.14
N ALA A 485 10.75 -23.00 1.91
CA ALA A 485 11.80 -23.87 1.44
C ALA A 485 12.01 -23.77 -0.07
N THR A 486 13.23 -23.46 -0.48
CA THR A 486 13.62 -23.44 -1.89
C THR A 486 14.26 -24.76 -2.33
N GLY A 487 14.54 -25.68 -1.40
CA GLY A 487 15.16 -26.98 -1.69
C GLY A 487 14.56 -28.14 -0.91
N TYR A 488 14.55 -28.05 0.41
CA TYR A 488 14.22 -29.17 1.29
C TYR A 488 13.18 -28.75 2.33
N LEU A 489 12.17 -29.61 2.52
CA LEU A 489 11.13 -29.39 3.53
C LEU A 489 11.04 -30.59 4.46
N HIS A 490 11.02 -30.32 5.77
CA HIS A 490 10.74 -31.29 6.82
C HIS A 490 9.47 -30.88 7.56
N LEU A 491 8.58 -31.84 7.79
CA LEU A 491 7.39 -31.69 8.64
C LEU A 491 7.54 -32.61 9.84
N ILE A 492 7.54 -32.07 11.04
CA ILE A 492 7.72 -32.81 12.29
C ILE A 492 6.59 -32.45 13.25
N GLY A 493 5.77 -33.43 13.65
CA GLY A 493 4.64 -33.20 14.53
C GLY A 493 3.83 -34.45 14.86
N ALA A 494 2.67 -34.27 15.49
CA ALA A 494 1.80 -35.37 15.88
C ALA A 494 1.29 -36.15 14.66
N ALA A 495 1.27 -37.48 14.75
CA ALA A 495 0.95 -38.37 13.63
C ALA A 495 -0.47 -38.15 13.08
N GLU A 496 -1.41 -37.78 13.94
CA GLU A 496 -2.79 -37.49 13.59
C GLU A 496 -2.96 -36.20 12.76
N ASP A 497 -2.03 -35.25 12.89
CA ASP A 497 -2.12 -33.92 12.29
C ASP A 497 -1.38 -33.82 10.93
N LEU A 498 -0.48 -34.75 10.65
CA LEU A 498 0.42 -34.63 9.49
C LEU A 498 -0.23 -34.93 8.13
N PRO A 499 -1.08 -35.94 7.92
CA PRO A 499 -1.69 -36.23 6.61
C PRO A 499 -3.17 -35.87 6.46
N ALA A 500 -3.92 -35.70 7.55
CA ALA A 500 -5.37 -35.54 7.50
C ALA A 500 -5.82 -34.21 6.90
N GLU A 501 -5.06 -33.15 7.14
CA GLU A 501 -5.32 -31.81 6.59
C GLU A 501 -4.92 -31.70 5.11
N PHE A 502 -4.08 -32.62 4.63
CA PHE A 502 -3.62 -32.71 3.25
C PHE A 502 -4.36 -33.84 2.46
N GLY A 503 -5.53 -34.25 2.95
CA GLY A 503 -6.40 -35.17 2.20
C GLY A 503 -6.87 -34.56 0.87
N PRO A 504 -7.35 -35.39 -0.10
CA PRO A 504 -7.75 -34.88 -1.39
C PRO A 504 -8.75 -33.73 -1.21
N ALA A 505 -8.38 -32.57 -1.72
CA ALA A 505 -9.23 -31.40 -1.71
C ALA A 505 -10.62 -31.77 -2.22
N PRO A 506 -11.73 -31.31 -1.60
CA PRO A 506 -13.05 -31.42 -2.21
C PRO A 506 -12.92 -30.87 -3.63
N ALA A 507 -13.37 -31.66 -4.61
CA ALA A 507 -13.30 -31.28 -6.02
C ALA A 507 -13.75 -29.82 -6.13
N PRO A 508 -13.00 -28.97 -6.81
CA PRO A 508 -13.36 -27.56 -6.90
C PRO A 508 -14.81 -27.53 -7.41
N VAL A 509 -15.71 -27.07 -6.57
CA VAL A 509 -16.98 -26.58 -7.06
C VAL A 509 -16.52 -25.51 -8.03
N ALA A 510 -16.75 -25.76 -9.34
CA ALA A 510 -16.45 -24.77 -10.36
C ALA A 510 -17.14 -23.48 -9.88
N ALA A 511 -16.41 -22.67 -9.16
CA ALA A 511 -16.83 -21.32 -8.90
C ALA A 511 -16.92 -20.74 -10.30
N GLU A 512 -18.14 -20.54 -10.79
CA GLU A 512 -18.33 -19.54 -11.80
C GLU A 512 -17.52 -18.36 -11.28
N ALA A 513 -16.42 -18.07 -12.00
CA ALA A 513 -15.60 -16.90 -11.69
C ALA A 513 -16.61 -15.78 -11.45
N PRO A 514 -16.55 -15.07 -10.31
CA PRO A 514 -17.44 -13.97 -10.10
C PRO A 514 -17.29 -13.13 -11.36
N VAL A 515 -18.36 -13.06 -12.14
CA VAL A 515 -18.46 -12.15 -13.26
C VAL A 515 -18.43 -10.80 -12.53
N ILE A 516 -17.21 -10.28 -12.33
CA ILE A 516 -17.05 -8.86 -12.02
C ILE A 516 -17.79 -8.21 -13.17
N PRO A 517 -18.90 -7.50 -12.94
CA PRO A 517 -19.57 -6.83 -14.02
C PRO A 517 -18.49 -5.97 -14.65
N VAL A 518 -18.00 -6.38 -15.81
CA VAL A 518 -17.25 -5.50 -16.70
C VAL A 518 -18.22 -4.35 -16.86
N GLN A 519 -17.93 -3.23 -16.20
CA GLN A 519 -18.67 -2.02 -16.48
C GLN A 519 -18.60 -1.89 -17.99
N ALA A 520 -19.76 -2.01 -18.62
CA ALA A 520 -19.85 -1.82 -20.05
C ALA A 520 -19.06 -0.54 -20.35
N PRO A 521 -18.17 -0.55 -21.34
CA PRO A 521 -17.44 0.66 -21.71
C PRO A 521 -18.47 1.78 -21.78
N PRO A 522 -18.18 2.94 -21.19
CA PRO A 522 -19.12 4.06 -21.23
C PRO A 522 -19.56 4.20 -22.69
N PRO A 523 -20.85 4.40 -22.96
CA PRO A 523 -21.33 4.52 -24.33
C PRO A 523 -20.41 5.50 -25.03
N PRO A 524 -20.01 5.24 -26.29
CA PRO A 524 -19.13 6.13 -27.03
C PRO A 524 -19.73 7.53 -26.88
N LYS A 525 -18.90 8.50 -26.48
CA LYS A 525 -19.34 9.91 -26.43
C LYS A 525 -20.09 10.18 -27.72
N PRO A 526 -21.33 10.70 -27.65
CA PRO A 526 -22.04 11.06 -28.86
C PRO A 526 -21.09 11.89 -29.74
N ALA A 527 -21.00 11.53 -31.00
CA ALA A 527 -20.21 12.30 -31.94
C ALA A 527 -20.63 13.77 -31.80
N PRO A 528 -19.68 14.71 -31.76
CA PRO A 528 -20.02 16.12 -31.67
C PRO A 528 -21.05 16.42 -32.76
N ALA A 529 -22.12 17.12 -32.37
CA ALA A 529 -23.12 17.57 -33.32
C ALA A 529 -22.38 18.32 -34.46
N PRO A 530 -22.78 18.14 -35.73
CA PRO A 530 -22.15 18.88 -36.82
C PRO A 530 -22.21 20.37 -36.51
N GLU A 531 -21.06 21.04 -36.63
CA GLU A 531 -20.99 22.48 -36.44
C GLU A 531 -21.99 23.15 -37.40
N PRO A 532 -22.73 24.14 -36.91
CA PRO A 532 -23.63 24.89 -37.78
C PRO A 532 -22.83 25.49 -38.94
N GLU A 533 -23.42 25.50 -40.15
CA GLU A 533 -22.80 26.16 -41.29
C GLU A 533 -22.61 27.65 -40.98
N MET A 534 -21.37 28.05 -40.81
CA MET A 534 -20.99 29.44 -40.53
C MET A 534 -20.20 30.02 -41.70
N ASP A 535 -20.40 31.31 -41.98
CA ASP A 535 -19.58 32.02 -42.96
C ASP A 535 -18.13 32.22 -42.41
N ALA A 536 -17.20 32.52 -43.32
CA ALA A 536 -15.78 32.64 -42.98
C ALA A 536 -15.50 33.75 -41.95
N ALA A 537 -16.24 34.86 -42.01
CA ALA A 537 -16.05 35.98 -41.09
C ALA A 537 -16.53 35.66 -39.66
N THR A 538 -17.64 34.93 -39.55
CA THR A 538 -18.17 34.44 -38.27
C THR A 538 -17.22 33.45 -37.64
N ARG A 539 -16.62 32.53 -38.44
CA ARG A 539 -15.64 31.55 -37.95
C ARG A 539 -14.38 32.24 -37.44
N GLU A 540 -13.83 33.19 -38.19
CA GLU A 540 -12.65 33.97 -37.80
C GLU A 540 -12.89 34.77 -36.50
N THR A 541 -14.10 35.28 -36.30
CA THR A 541 -14.50 36.00 -35.08
C THR A 541 -14.57 35.04 -33.88
N ILE A 542 -15.14 33.85 -34.06
CA ILE A 542 -15.21 32.83 -33.01
C ILE A 542 -13.80 32.37 -32.62
N ASP A 543 -12.93 32.07 -33.58
CA ASP A 543 -11.56 31.65 -33.36
C ASP A 543 -10.77 32.71 -32.58
N MET A 544 -10.94 33.99 -32.92
CA MET A 544 -10.31 35.10 -32.19
C MET A 544 -10.79 35.21 -30.74
N VAL A 545 -12.09 35.06 -30.48
CA VAL A 545 -12.67 35.11 -29.14
C VAL A 545 -12.19 33.90 -28.31
N VAL A 546 -12.22 32.70 -28.88
CA VAL A 546 -11.78 31.48 -28.22
C VAL A 546 -10.29 31.55 -27.89
N GLN A 547 -9.47 32.09 -28.80
CA GLN A 547 -8.04 32.26 -28.54
C GLN A 547 -7.76 33.27 -27.42
N ALA A 548 -8.44 34.41 -27.41
CA ALA A 548 -8.31 35.39 -26.33
C ALA A 548 -8.75 34.87 -24.98
N MET A 549 -9.80 34.03 -24.93
CA MET A 549 -10.25 33.36 -23.72
C MET A 549 -9.24 32.31 -23.27
N ALA A 550 -8.69 31.52 -24.18
CA ALA A 550 -7.65 30.54 -23.89
C ALA A 550 -6.40 31.19 -23.32
N GLU A 551 -5.90 32.28 -23.92
CA GLU A 551 -4.76 33.04 -23.42
C GLU A 551 -5.01 33.64 -22.04
N THR A 552 -6.24 34.09 -21.75
CA THR A 552 -6.63 34.60 -20.42
C THR A 552 -6.66 33.47 -19.39
N LEU A 553 -7.19 32.30 -19.71
CA LEU A 553 -7.23 31.14 -18.84
C LEU A 553 -5.83 30.58 -18.57
N LEU A 554 -5.01 30.46 -19.61
CA LEU A 554 -3.62 29.98 -19.55
C LEU A 554 -2.72 30.92 -18.70
N GLY A 555 -2.97 32.23 -18.77
CA GLY A 555 -2.21 33.22 -18.01
C GLY A 555 -2.68 33.45 -16.57
N SER A 556 -3.89 32.99 -16.21
CA SER A 556 -4.55 33.37 -14.94
C SER A 556 -4.87 32.17 -14.02
N LEU A 557 -4.91 30.95 -14.56
CA LEU A 557 -5.33 29.75 -13.83
C LEU A 557 -4.38 28.59 -14.08
N THR A 558 -4.16 27.78 -13.05
CA THR A 558 -3.43 26.51 -13.22
C THR A 558 -4.26 25.49 -14.02
N PRO A 559 -3.63 24.55 -14.74
CA PRO A 559 -4.32 23.58 -15.60
C PRO A 559 -5.44 22.80 -14.90
N GLU A 560 -5.32 22.53 -13.63
CA GLU A 560 -6.30 21.80 -12.82
C GLU A 560 -7.63 22.57 -12.65
N LEU A 561 -7.59 23.88 -12.72
CA LEU A 561 -8.76 24.75 -12.55
C LEU A 561 -9.50 25.02 -13.88
N TRP A 562 -8.92 24.67 -15.02
CA TRP A 562 -9.55 24.88 -16.33
C TRP A 562 -10.91 24.19 -16.48
N PRO A 563 -11.09 22.90 -16.07
CA PRO A 563 -12.41 22.27 -16.17
C PRO A 563 -13.49 22.94 -15.32
N VAL A 564 -13.09 23.56 -14.21
CA VAL A 564 -14.00 24.29 -13.31
C VAL A 564 -14.38 25.64 -13.93
N ALA A 565 -13.40 26.35 -14.47
CA ALA A 565 -13.61 27.62 -15.16
C ALA A 565 -14.49 27.45 -16.41
N MET A 566 -14.26 26.41 -17.18
CA MET A 566 -15.05 26.08 -18.38
C MET A 566 -16.50 25.75 -18.04
N ARG A 567 -16.75 24.90 -17.02
CA ARG A 567 -18.13 24.62 -16.56
C ARG A 567 -18.86 25.86 -16.06
N ARG A 568 -18.17 26.75 -15.34
CA ARG A 568 -18.77 28.03 -14.90
C ARG A 568 -19.06 28.97 -16.05
N LEU A 569 -18.19 29.01 -17.03
CA LEU A 569 -18.39 29.80 -18.25
C LEU A 569 -19.60 29.26 -19.03
N GLU A 570 -19.72 27.96 -19.20
CA GLU A 570 -20.83 27.27 -19.85
C GLU A 570 -22.16 27.53 -19.14
N ALA A 571 -22.17 27.50 -17.79
CA ALA A 571 -23.34 27.85 -16.98
C ALA A 571 -23.72 29.34 -17.06
N LEU A 572 -22.76 30.25 -17.29
CA LEU A 572 -23.01 31.68 -17.50
C LEU A 572 -23.58 31.97 -18.89
N ILE A 573 -23.17 31.21 -19.89
CA ILE A 573 -23.62 31.36 -21.26
C ILE A 573 -24.98 30.68 -21.50
N ASN A 574 -25.26 29.58 -20.82
CA ASN A 574 -26.50 28.81 -20.91
C ASN A 574 -27.20 28.65 -19.54
N PRO A 575 -27.83 29.72 -19.03
CA PRO A 575 -28.47 29.69 -17.71
C PRO A 575 -29.68 28.73 -17.61
N ASP A 576 -30.23 28.31 -18.75
CA ASP A 576 -31.44 27.46 -18.82
C ASP A 576 -31.11 25.94 -18.88
N MET A 577 -29.85 25.55 -18.78
CA MET A 577 -29.41 24.13 -18.84
C MET A 577 -28.84 23.61 -17.49
N SER A 578 -29.04 24.32 -16.38
CA SER A 578 -28.60 23.91 -15.04
C SER A 578 -29.72 23.29 -14.20
#